data_c176643d50c92a05d3c16bca0a256151
#
_entry.id   c176643d50c92a05d3c16bca0a256151
#
_cell.length_a   1.000
_cell.length_b   1.000
_cell.length_c   1.000
_cell.angle_alpha   90.00
_cell.angle_beta   90.00
_cell.angle_gamma   90.00
#
_symmetry.space_group_name_H-M   'P 1'
#
loop_
_entity.id
_entity.type
_entity.pdbx_description
1 polymer ?
#
loop_
_entity_poly.entity_id
_entity_poly.type
_entity_poly.pdbx_seq_one_letter_code
_entity_poly.pdbx_strand_id
1 'polypeptide(L)'
;MSDLYTPDLMEVVGVRQHTPDVKHKTLRDAIVSMVIEKVIPKKLIDKNTKFHVNPTGRFVVGGPQGDCGLTGRKIIVDTYGGMGRHGGGAFSGKDPSKVDRSACYYARYVAKNVVAAKLAARCEVQVAYAIGVAQPVGVHVNTFGTGKVSDEKLEKYILDHFDMRPKALIDELDLLRPIYKATAAYGHFGRSEFSWEKTDRAAEMADDLLKSKTNGTNGHAKTKKKTPKRASDLYA
;
A
#
# COMPACT_ATOMS: atom_id res chain seq x y z
N MET A 1 -1.29 2.26 18.15
CA MET A 1 -1.73 3.36 17.25
C MET A 1 -1.99 4.67 17.99
N SER A 2 -1.77 4.71 19.30
CA SER A 2 -2.02 5.90 20.15
C SER A 2 -0.91 6.95 20.15
N ASP A 3 0.30 6.59 19.79
CA ASP A 3 1.48 7.43 20.09
C ASP A 3 1.98 8.28 18.90
N LEU A 4 1.32 8.22 17.75
CA LEU A 4 1.62 9.07 16.59
C LEU A 4 0.62 10.23 16.41
N TYR A 5 -0.37 10.33 17.24
CA TYR A 5 -1.37 11.38 17.20
C TYR A 5 -1.28 12.22 18.47
N THR A 6 -0.49 13.27 18.42
CA THR A 6 -0.60 14.35 19.41
C THR A 6 -1.79 15.23 18.98
N PRO A 7 -2.89 15.29 19.76
CA PRO A 7 -4.08 16.11 19.44
C PRO A 7 -3.73 17.60 19.24
N ASP A 8 -2.61 18.03 19.80
CA ASP A 8 -2.19 19.43 19.84
C ASP A 8 -1.72 20.02 18.50
N LEU A 9 -1.65 19.22 17.43
CA LEU A 9 -1.11 19.62 16.12
C LEU A 9 -2.06 19.35 14.95
N MET A 10 -3.35 19.16 15.17
CA MET A 10 -4.27 18.88 14.06
C MET A 10 -4.55 20.14 13.25
N GLU A 11 -4.15 20.11 12.00
CA GLU A 11 -4.50 21.12 11.01
C GLU A 11 -5.36 20.46 9.92
N VAL A 12 -6.47 21.10 9.59
CA VAL A 12 -7.40 20.63 8.56
C VAL A 12 -7.35 21.58 7.38
N VAL A 13 -6.99 21.06 6.22
CA VAL A 13 -6.92 21.85 4.98
C VAL A 13 -8.08 21.47 4.07
N GLY A 14 -8.86 22.43 3.67
CA GLY A 14 -9.95 22.30 2.71
C GLY A 14 -9.78 23.29 1.56
N VAL A 15 -9.75 22.78 0.33
CA VAL A 15 -9.71 23.62 -0.88
C VAL A 15 -10.99 23.39 -1.68
N ARG A 16 -11.69 24.47 -2.02
CA ARG A 16 -12.96 24.39 -2.74
C ARG A 16 -13.09 25.48 -3.80
N GLN A 17 -13.40 25.07 -5.02
CA GLN A 17 -13.79 25.99 -6.08
C GLN A 17 -15.13 26.65 -5.73
N HIS A 18 -15.27 27.93 -6.03
CA HIS A 18 -16.47 28.71 -5.73
C HIS A 18 -16.79 29.72 -6.81
N THR A 19 -18.00 30.27 -6.83
CA THR A 19 -18.40 31.33 -7.75
C THR A 19 -17.71 32.65 -7.38
N PRO A 20 -17.56 33.59 -8.33
CA PRO A 20 -16.81 34.85 -8.11
C PRO A 20 -17.36 35.76 -7.00
N ASP A 21 -18.64 35.65 -6.70
CA ASP A 21 -19.38 36.49 -5.76
C ASP A 21 -19.32 36.02 -4.30
N VAL A 22 -18.84 34.78 -4.06
CA VAL A 22 -18.77 34.23 -2.71
C VAL A 22 -17.63 34.87 -1.91
N LYS A 23 -17.98 35.42 -0.74
CA LYS A 23 -16.99 35.94 0.21
C LYS A 23 -16.26 34.81 0.90
N HIS A 24 -14.95 34.95 1.09
CA HIS A 24 -14.10 33.94 1.71
C HIS A 24 -14.61 33.48 3.09
N LYS A 25 -15.08 34.41 3.93
CA LYS A 25 -15.64 34.09 5.24
C LYS A 25 -16.84 33.15 5.12
N THR A 26 -17.79 33.48 4.23
CA THR A 26 -19.00 32.66 4.01
C THR A 26 -18.62 31.26 3.51
N LEU A 27 -17.67 31.17 2.58
CA LEU A 27 -17.15 29.90 2.10
C LEU A 27 -16.53 29.08 3.25
N ARG A 28 -15.66 29.71 4.04
CA ARG A 28 -15.00 29.06 5.17
C ARG A 28 -16.00 28.51 6.17
N ASP A 29 -16.94 29.32 6.60
CA ASP A 29 -17.94 28.92 7.60
C ASP A 29 -18.82 27.77 7.07
N ALA A 30 -19.20 27.79 5.81
CA ALA A 30 -19.94 26.72 5.16
C ALA A 30 -19.12 25.41 5.08
N ILE A 31 -17.86 25.48 4.67
CA ILE A 31 -16.99 24.28 4.58
C ILE A 31 -16.74 23.66 5.97
N VAL A 32 -16.52 24.49 6.98
CA VAL A 32 -16.34 23.98 8.34
C VAL A 32 -17.61 23.28 8.82
N SER A 33 -18.75 23.92 8.78
CA SER A 33 -20.00 23.38 9.34
C SER A 33 -20.63 22.27 8.52
N MET A 34 -20.55 22.35 7.19
CA MET A 34 -21.25 21.41 6.30
C MET A 34 -20.39 20.20 5.90
N VAL A 35 -19.07 20.34 5.95
CA VAL A 35 -18.14 19.30 5.52
C VAL A 35 -17.27 18.82 6.68
N ILE A 36 -16.41 19.67 7.23
CA ILE A 36 -15.38 19.26 8.19
C ILE A 36 -16.01 18.63 9.44
N GLU A 37 -16.96 19.33 10.07
CA GLU A 37 -17.64 18.84 11.28
C GLU A 37 -18.52 17.60 11.05
N LYS A 38 -18.87 17.29 9.79
CA LYS A 38 -19.62 16.10 9.43
C LYS A 38 -18.73 14.89 9.14
N VAL A 39 -17.54 15.13 8.61
CA VAL A 39 -16.62 14.09 8.17
C VAL A 39 -15.64 13.71 9.27
N ILE A 40 -15.13 14.68 10.02
CA ILE A 40 -14.14 14.43 11.06
C ILE A 40 -14.86 14.13 12.39
N PRO A 41 -14.55 13.00 13.04
CA PRO A 41 -15.13 12.70 14.36
C PRO A 41 -14.84 13.81 15.37
N LYS A 42 -15.88 14.24 16.12
CA LYS A 42 -15.78 15.34 17.10
C LYS A 42 -14.65 15.19 18.10
N LYS A 43 -14.30 13.94 18.48
CA LYS A 43 -13.20 13.63 19.41
C LYS A 43 -11.81 14.00 18.87
N LEU A 44 -11.67 14.25 17.57
CA LEU A 44 -10.42 14.64 16.90
C LEU A 44 -10.36 16.16 16.65
N ILE A 45 -11.41 16.90 16.98
CA ILE A 45 -11.45 18.36 16.83
C ILE A 45 -11.48 18.98 18.21
N ASP A 46 -10.55 19.87 18.46
CA ASP A 46 -10.47 20.64 19.72
C ASP A 46 -10.28 22.15 19.46
N LYS A 47 -10.10 22.91 20.53
CA LYS A 47 -9.89 24.37 20.46
C LYS A 47 -8.58 24.79 19.78
N ASN A 48 -7.61 23.86 19.65
CA ASN A 48 -6.31 24.11 19.02
C ASN A 48 -6.32 23.70 17.55
N THR A 49 -7.35 22.99 17.10
CA THR A 49 -7.48 22.54 15.70
C THR A 49 -7.58 23.74 14.77
N LYS A 50 -6.69 23.84 13.82
CA LYS A 50 -6.69 24.92 12.80
C LYS A 50 -7.37 24.46 11.53
N PHE A 51 -8.24 25.31 11.01
CA PHE A 51 -8.94 25.10 9.75
C PHE A 51 -8.40 26.05 8.67
N HIS A 52 -7.77 25.50 7.66
CA HIS A 52 -7.28 26.21 6.48
C HIS A 52 -8.23 25.97 5.30
N VAL A 53 -9.14 26.88 5.05
CA VAL A 53 -10.06 26.81 3.91
C VAL A 53 -9.64 27.83 2.87
N ASN A 54 -9.29 27.37 1.66
CA ASN A 54 -8.75 28.19 0.60
C ASN A 54 -7.70 29.21 1.11
N PRO A 55 -6.61 28.77 1.75
CA PRO A 55 -5.66 29.68 2.40
C PRO A 55 -4.97 30.63 1.41
N THR A 56 -4.92 30.28 0.12
CA THR A 56 -4.44 31.15 -0.96
C THR A 56 -5.48 32.16 -1.43
N GLY A 57 -6.70 32.12 -0.86
CA GLY A 57 -7.77 33.04 -1.17
C GLY A 57 -8.73 32.51 -2.24
N ARG A 58 -8.85 33.23 -3.35
CA ARG A 58 -9.89 33.01 -4.36
C ARG A 58 -9.58 31.82 -5.26
N PHE A 59 -10.51 30.88 -5.39
CA PHE A 59 -10.42 29.75 -6.29
C PHE A 59 -11.68 29.63 -7.16
N VAL A 60 -11.73 30.40 -8.24
CA VAL A 60 -12.85 30.48 -9.18
C VAL A 60 -12.61 29.59 -10.40
N VAL A 61 -11.41 29.62 -10.96
CA VAL A 61 -11.04 28.81 -12.12
C VAL A 61 -10.45 27.49 -11.61
N GLY A 62 -11.12 26.37 -11.91
CA GLY A 62 -10.70 25.03 -11.52
C GLY A 62 -11.03 24.00 -12.62
N GLY A 63 -10.96 22.72 -12.26
CA GLY A 63 -11.12 21.63 -13.19
C GLY A 63 -10.05 21.62 -14.30
N PRO A 64 -10.32 21.03 -15.47
CA PRO A 64 -9.35 20.91 -16.56
C PRO A 64 -8.82 22.26 -17.09
N GLN A 65 -9.56 23.35 -16.90
CA GLN A 65 -9.11 24.69 -17.29
C GLN A 65 -8.03 25.23 -16.33
N GLY A 66 -8.13 24.92 -15.05
CA GLY A 66 -7.14 25.32 -14.04
C GLY A 66 -5.94 24.37 -14.02
N ASP A 67 -6.21 23.09 -14.06
CA ASP A 67 -5.20 22.02 -14.09
C ASP A 67 -5.84 20.76 -14.71
N CYS A 68 -5.41 20.39 -15.90
CA CYS A 68 -5.95 19.21 -16.60
C CYS A 68 -5.62 17.89 -15.86
N GLY A 69 -4.68 17.92 -14.94
CA GLY A 69 -4.19 16.73 -14.23
C GLY A 69 -3.43 15.76 -15.14
N LEU A 70 -2.63 14.91 -14.54
CA LEU A 70 -1.97 13.80 -15.21
C LEU A 70 -2.04 12.57 -14.32
N THR A 71 -2.32 11.41 -14.92
CA THR A 71 -2.33 10.15 -14.20
C THR A 71 -0.93 9.81 -13.65
N GLY A 72 -0.88 9.17 -12.48
CA GLY A 72 0.38 8.75 -11.86
C GLY A 72 1.26 9.87 -11.30
N ARG A 73 0.76 11.13 -11.19
CA ARG A 73 1.51 12.25 -10.59
C ARG A 73 1.24 12.51 -9.12
N LYS A 74 0.39 11.71 -8.50
CA LYS A 74 0.06 11.78 -7.07
C LYS A 74 0.47 10.49 -6.34
N ILE A 75 1.69 10.05 -6.57
CA ILE A 75 2.20 8.76 -6.09
C ILE A 75 2.17 8.64 -4.57
N ILE A 76 2.40 9.71 -3.84
CA ILE A 76 2.35 9.70 -2.37
C ILE A 76 0.91 9.79 -1.87
N VAL A 77 -0.02 10.36 -2.64
CA VAL A 77 -1.46 10.24 -2.36
C VAL A 77 -1.92 8.78 -2.55
N ASP A 78 -1.52 8.15 -3.66
CA ASP A 78 -1.83 6.74 -3.95
C ASP A 78 -1.28 5.79 -2.87
N THR A 79 -0.24 6.18 -2.17
CA THR A 79 0.41 5.43 -1.08
C THR A 79 0.13 6.02 0.30
N TYR A 80 -0.98 6.74 0.44
CA TYR A 80 -1.55 7.19 1.72
C TYR A 80 -0.61 8.10 2.53
N GLY A 81 0.00 9.09 1.86
CA GLY A 81 0.83 10.09 2.52
C GLY A 81 2.19 9.59 2.99
N GLY A 82 2.69 8.49 2.40
CA GLY A 82 3.96 7.87 2.80
C GLY A 82 3.84 6.99 4.03
N MET A 83 2.65 6.40 4.28
CA MET A 83 2.46 5.41 5.36
C MET A 83 3.44 4.23 5.21
N GLY A 84 3.68 3.75 3.99
CA GLY A 84 4.80 2.88 3.64
C GLY A 84 5.90 3.66 2.93
N ARG A 85 7.14 3.22 3.00
CA ARG A 85 8.24 3.80 2.23
C ARG A 85 7.98 3.61 0.74
N HIS A 86 8.38 4.58 -0.07
CA HIS A 86 8.06 4.59 -1.49
C HIS A 86 9.32 4.65 -2.36
N GLY A 87 9.37 3.81 -3.40
CA GLY A 87 10.49 3.78 -4.35
C GLY A 87 10.39 4.81 -5.48
N GLY A 88 9.30 5.60 -5.54
CA GLY A 88 9.08 6.65 -6.54
C GLY A 88 8.26 6.25 -7.75
N GLY A 89 7.93 4.98 -7.93
CA GLY A 89 7.15 4.47 -9.07
C GLY A 89 5.65 4.76 -8.95
N ALA A 90 5.01 5.23 -10.03
CA ALA A 90 3.57 5.41 -10.10
C ALA A 90 2.85 4.09 -10.43
N PHE A 91 1.59 3.97 -10.00
CA PHE A 91 0.74 2.82 -10.32
C PHE A 91 -0.10 3.05 -11.56
N SER A 92 -1.01 4.01 -11.51
CA SER A 92 -1.92 4.34 -12.61
C SER A 92 -1.18 4.73 -13.88
N GLY A 93 -1.71 4.31 -15.03
CA GLY A 93 -1.07 4.52 -16.33
C GLY A 93 -0.04 3.46 -16.73
N LYS A 94 0.28 2.51 -15.83
CA LYS A 94 1.18 1.38 -16.10
C LYS A 94 0.40 0.08 -16.17
N ASP A 95 0.73 -0.75 -17.13
CA ASP A 95 0.26 -2.14 -17.19
C ASP A 95 1.05 -3.02 -16.17
N PRO A 96 0.58 -4.25 -15.87
CA PRO A 96 1.20 -5.08 -14.84
C PRO A 96 2.61 -5.60 -15.17
N SER A 97 3.11 -5.42 -16.39
CA SER A 97 4.50 -5.74 -16.71
C SER A 97 5.51 -4.81 -16.02
N LYS A 98 5.05 -3.65 -15.53
CA LYS A 98 5.86 -2.68 -14.79
C LYS A 98 5.83 -3.01 -13.31
N VAL A 99 6.98 -3.38 -12.77
CA VAL A 99 7.16 -3.78 -11.35
C VAL A 99 6.79 -2.67 -10.36
N ASP A 100 6.89 -1.40 -10.75
CA ASP A 100 6.41 -0.28 -9.94
C ASP A 100 4.95 -0.48 -9.49
N ARG A 101 4.12 -1.06 -10.35
CA ARG A 101 2.73 -1.38 -10.02
C ARG A 101 2.59 -2.79 -9.49
N SER A 102 2.98 -3.79 -10.25
CA SER A 102 2.72 -5.19 -9.94
C SER A 102 3.47 -5.68 -8.70
N ALA A 103 4.74 -5.29 -8.53
CA ALA A 103 5.49 -5.69 -7.34
C ALA A 103 5.02 -4.95 -6.07
N CYS A 104 4.57 -3.69 -6.16
CA CYS A 104 3.94 -3.02 -5.03
C CYS A 104 2.64 -3.71 -4.60
N TYR A 105 1.81 -4.14 -5.55
CA TYR A 105 0.61 -4.91 -5.24
C TYR A 105 0.94 -6.25 -4.60
N TYR A 106 1.99 -6.91 -5.11
CA TYR A 106 2.43 -8.17 -4.54
C TYR A 106 3.06 -8.00 -3.14
N ALA A 107 3.87 -6.98 -2.93
CA ALA A 107 4.41 -6.64 -1.61
C ALA A 107 3.28 -6.34 -0.60
N ARG A 108 2.21 -5.67 -1.05
CA ARG A 108 0.98 -5.49 -0.25
C ARG A 108 0.34 -6.83 0.11
N TYR A 109 0.20 -7.73 -0.85
CA TYR A 109 -0.34 -9.07 -0.63
C TYR A 109 0.46 -9.84 0.43
N VAL A 110 1.77 -9.85 0.30
CA VAL A 110 2.67 -10.50 1.25
C VAL A 110 2.55 -9.89 2.65
N ALA A 111 2.69 -8.57 2.76
CA ALA A 111 2.60 -7.86 4.05
C ALA A 111 1.24 -8.08 4.74
N LYS A 112 0.16 -8.12 3.96
CA LYS A 112 -1.19 -8.37 4.49
C LYS A 112 -1.33 -9.79 5.02
N ASN A 113 -0.76 -10.79 4.35
CA ASN A 113 -0.76 -12.17 4.82
C ASN A 113 0.06 -12.32 6.12
N VAL A 114 1.21 -11.64 6.25
CA VAL A 114 1.99 -11.60 7.51
C VAL A 114 1.14 -11.11 8.68
N VAL A 115 0.42 -10.00 8.49
CA VAL A 115 -0.43 -9.42 9.55
C VAL A 115 -1.65 -10.30 9.82
N ALA A 116 -2.30 -10.84 8.80
CA ALA A 116 -3.45 -11.74 8.93
C ALA A 116 -3.07 -13.06 9.63
N ALA A 117 -1.85 -13.57 9.39
CA ALA A 117 -1.25 -14.70 10.09
C ALA A 117 -0.94 -14.40 11.57
N LYS A 118 -1.16 -13.17 12.02
CA LYS A 118 -0.82 -12.69 13.38
C LYS A 118 0.68 -12.84 13.73
N LEU A 119 1.53 -12.84 12.71
CA LEU A 119 2.98 -12.89 12.88
C LEU A 119 3.55 -11.53 13.30
N ALA A 120 2.88 -10.45 12.93
CA ALA A 120 3.18 -9.09 13.36
C ALA A 120 1.89 -8.25 13.41
N ALA A 121 1.88 -7.17 14.19
CA ALA A 121 0.79 -6.19 14.19
C ALA A 121 0.91 -5.22 13.00
N ARG A 122 2.13 -5.06 12.48
CA ARG A 122 2.48 -4.18 11.37
C ARG A 122 3.60 -4.80 10.53
N CYS A 123 3.53 -4.65 9.22
CA CYS A 123 4.55 -5.21 8.32
C CYS A 123 4.75 -4.30 7.10
N GLU A 124 6.00 -4.06 6.77
CA GLU A 124 6.42 -3.42 5.52
C GLU A 124 7.35 -4.38 4.77
N VAL A 125 7.15 -4.54 3.48
CA VAL A 125 7.98 -5.37 2.61
C VAL A 125 8.56 -4.49 1.52
N GLN A 126 9.89 -4.46 1.42
CA GLN A 126 10.64 -3.79 0.37
C GLN A 126 11.19 -4.84 -0.60
N VAL A 127 11.02 -4.60 -1.90
CA VAL A 127 11.55 -5.47 -2.95
C VAL A 127 12.37 -4.63 -3.92
N ALA A 128 13.56 -5.08 -4.25
CA ALA A 128 14.45 -4.43 -5.21
C ALA A 128 14.67 -5.33 -6.43
N TYR A 129 14.59 -4.72 -7.62
CA TYR A 129 14.86 -5.40 -8.91
C TYR A 129 16.00 -4.73 -9.66
N ALA A 130 16.70 -5.52 -10.45
CA ALA A 130 17.66 -5.03 -11.44
C ALA A 130 17.12 -5.28 -12.84
N ILE A 131 17.32 -4.34 -13.75
CA ILE A 131 16.90 -4.49 -15.16
C ILE A 131 17.59 -5.71 -15.77
N GLY A 132 16.81 -6.56 -16.43
CA GLY A 132 17.32 -7.80 -17.07
C GLY A 132 17.48 -8.98 -16.11
N VAL A 133 17.19 -8.82 -14.81
CA VAL A 133 17.26 -9.90 -13.82
C VAL A 133 15.86 -10.19 -13.29
N ALA A 134 15.34 -11.39 -13.54
CA ALA A 134 13.97 -11.75 -13.13
C ALA A 134 13.82 -11.93 -11.62
N GLN A 135 14.82 -12.46 -10.93
CA GLN A 135 14.81 -12.58 -9.48
C GLN A 135 14.99 -11.20 -8.83
N PRO A 136 14.27 -10.88 -7.75
CA PRO A 136 14.58 -9.70 -6.95
C PRO A 136 16.03 -9.79 -6.45
N VAL A 137 16.73 -8.66 -6.51
CA VAL A 137 18.13 -8.56 -6.02
C VAL A 137 18.18 -8.28 -4.53
N GLY A 138 17.04 -7.93 -3.92
CA GLY A 138 16.90 -7.76 -2.48
C GLY A 138 15.44 -7.76 -2.06
N VAL A 139 15.18 -8.40 -0.93
CA VAL A 139 13.90 -8.34 -0.21
C VAL A 139 14.23 -7.96 1.23
N HIS A 140 13.51 -7.01 1.79
CA HIS A 140 13.65 -6.63 3.18
C HIS A 140 12.29 -6.54 3.84
N VAL A 141 12.21 -7.03 5.08
CA VAL A 141 10.98 -7.04 5.88
C VAL A 141 11.21 -6.24 7.16
N ASN A 142 10.25 -5.39 7.49
CA ASN A 142 10.27 -4.65 8.74
C ASN A 142 8.91 -4.79 9.44
N THR A 143 8.91 -5.39 10.62
CA THR A 143 7.72 -5.54 11.47
C THR A 143 7.58 -4.43 12.51
N PHE A 144 8.46 -3.43 12.50
CA PHE A 144 8.47 -2.30 13.44
C PHE A 144 8.50 -2.75 14.91
N GLY A 145 9.23 -3.83 15.19
CA GLY A 145 9.34 -4.40 16.53
C GLY A 145 8.08 -5.15 17.01
N THR A 146 7.08 -5.35 16.15
CA THR A 146 5.83 -6.05 16.50
C THR A 146 5.83 -7.54 16.11
N GLY A 147 6.93 -8.02 15.52
CA GLY A 147 7.07 -9.39 15.03
C GLY A 147 7.09 -10.43 16.16
N LYS A 148 6.37 -11.53 15.99
CA LYS A 148 6.45 -12.71 16.87
C LYS A 148 7.62 -13.63 16.52
N VAL A 149 8.17 -13.46 15.33
CA VAL A 149 9.42 -14.05 14.85
C VAL A 149 10.32 -12.92 14.36
N SER A 150 11.62 -13.15 14.23
CA SER A 150 12.51 -12.11 13.75
C SER A 150 12.23 -11.74 12.28
N ASP A 151 12.56 -10.49 11.92
CA ASP A 151 12.38 -9.98 10.56
C ASP A 151 13.17 -10.81 9.55
N GLU A 152 14.39 -11.27 9.89
CA GLU A 152 15.23 -12.14 9.05
C GLU A 152 14.56 -13.50 8.81
N LYS A 153 13.88 -14.07 9.82
CA LYS A 153 13.14 -15.32 9.64
C LYS A 153 11.95 -15.16 8.73
N LEU A 154 11.24 -14.04 8.85
CA LEU A 154 10.14 -13.68 7.93
C LEU A 154 10.64 -13.47 6.50
N GLU A 155 11.74 -12.73 6.34
CA GLU A 155 12.37 -12.46 5.05
C GLU A 155 12.76 -13.76 4.34
N LYS A 156 13.43 -14.66 5.06
CA LYS A 156 13.77 -15.98 4.51
C LYS A 156 12.52 -16.78 4.12
N TYR A 157 11.50 -16.82 4.97
CA TYR A 157 10.25 -17.50 4.66
C TYR A 157 9.59 -16.95 3.40
N ILE A 158 9.55 -15.61 3.28
CA ILE A 158 8.98 -14.92 2.13
C ILE A 158 9.76 -15.28 0.84
N LEU A 159 11.09 -15.25 0.89
CA LEU A 159 11.93 -15.64 -0.25
C LEU A 159 11.75 -17.10 -0.67
N ASP A 160 11.48 -18.00 0.28
CA ASP A 160 11.31 -19.43 0.01
C ASP A 160 9.89 -19.78 -0.50
N HIS A 161 8.85 -19.00 -0.15
CA HIS A 161 7.44 -19.37 -0.36
C HIS A 161 6.68 -18.43 -1.29
N PHE A 162 7.21 -17.25 -1.60
CA PHE A 162 6.59 -16.27 -2.51
C PHE A 162 7.48 -16.02 -3.71
N ASP A 163 6.99 -16.36 -4.89
CA ASP A 163 7.73 -16.13 -6.12
C ASP A 163 7.55 -14.68 -6.61
N MET A 164 8.52 -13.84 -6.30
CA MET A 164 8.48 -12.41 -6.63
C MET A 164 8.99 -12.07 -8.03
N ARG A 165 9.25 -13.07 -8.89
CA ARG A 165 9.60 -12.80 -10.29
C ARG A 165 8.41 -12.13 -11.00
N PRO A 166 8.64 -11.12 -11.86
CA PRO A 166 7.55 -10.32 -12.47
C PRO A 166 6.44 -11.16 -13.09
N LYS A 167 6.78 -12.21 -13.83
CA LYS A 167 5.80 -13.11 -14.46
C LYS A 167 4.99 -13.87 -13.39
N ALA A 168 5.67 -14.40 -12.37
CA ALA A 168 5.03 -15.23 -11.36
C ALA A 168 4.01 -14.44 -10.53
N LEU A 169 4.37 -13.23 -10.08
CA LEU A 169 3.46 -12.39 -9.31
C LEU A 169 2.26 -11.88 -10.14
N ILE A 170 2.44 -11.67 -11.45
CA ILE A 170 1.35 -11.33 -12.37
C ILE A 170 0.37 -12.50 -12.46
N ASP A 171 0.87 -13.72 -12.59
CA ASP A 171 0.05 -14.92 -12.70
C ASP A 171 -0.65 -15.23 -11.37
N GLU A 172 0.05 -15.17 -10.24
CA GLU A 172 -0.52 -15.47 -8.91
C GLU A 172 -1.65 -14.51 -8.54
N LEU A 173 -1.47 -13.22 -8.81
CA LEU A 173 -2.50 -12.21 -8.54
C LEU A 173 -3.49 -12.03 -9.70
N ASP A 174 -3.33 -12.77 -10.82
CA ASP A 174 -4.16 -12.69 -12.02
C ASP A 174 -4.34 -11.22 -12.49
N LEU A 175 -3.21 -10.53 -12.72
CA LEU A 175 -3.17 -9.09 -13.00
C LEU A 175 -3.46 -8.73 -14.44
N LEU A 176 -3.61 -9.68 -15.37
CA LEU A 176 -3.90 -9.40 -16.78
C LEU A 176 -5.39 -9.14 -17.05
N ARG A 177 -6.25 -9.29 -16.04
CA ARG A 177 -7.68 -8.98 -16.14
C ARG A 177 -7.94 -7.47 -16.20
N PRO A 178 -9.09 -7.02 -16.73
CA PRO A 178 -9.47 -5.60 -16.77
C PRO A 178 -9.97 -5.10 -15.40
N ILE A 179 -9.10 -5.11 -14.38
CA ILE A 179 -9.42 -4.81 -12.97
C ILE A 179 -9.05 -3.39 -12.55
N TYR A 180 -8.36 -2.64 -13.41
CA TYR A 180 -7.70 -1.38 -13.03
C TYR A 180 -8.62 -0.18 -12.95
N LYS A 181 -9.81 -0.21 -13.58
CA LYS A 181 -10.78 0.88 -13.49
C LYS A 181 -11.17 1.19 -12.05
N ALA A 182 -11.33 0.17 -11.23
CA ALA A 182 -11.67 0.33 -9.83
C ALA A 182 -10.57 1.06 -9.02
N THR A 183 -9.29 0.93 -9.42
CA THR A 183 -8.17 1.61 -8.75
C THR A 183 -8.07 3.10 -9.06
N ALA A 184 -8.82 3.60 -10.04
CA ALA A 184 -8.79 5.01 -10.44
C ALA A 184 -9.52 5.95 -9.44
N ALA A 185 -10.27 5.38 -8.50
CA ALA A 185 -10.96 6.13 -7.45
C ALA A 185 -10.81 5.41 -6.10
N TYR A 186 -10.71 6.19 -5.02
CA TYR A 186 -10.61 5.71 -3.63
C TYR A 186 -9.39 4.83 -3.32
N GLY A 187 -8.32 4.96 -4.10
CA GLY A 187 -7.04 4.31 -3.85
C GLY A 187 -6.92 2.88 -4.39
N HIS A 188 -5.74 2.32 -4.19
CA HIS A 188 -5.31 1.05 -4.76
C HIS A 188 -5.41 -0.14 -3.78
N PHE A 189 -5.63 0.13 -2.48
CA PHE A 189 -5.56 -0.86 -1.43
C PHE A 189 -6.80 -0.87 -0.53
N GLY A 190 -6.93 -1.91 0.28
CA GLY A 190 -7.92 -1.99 1.36
C GLY A 190 -9.31 -2.48 0.95
N ARG A 191 -9.55 -2.75 -0.33
CA ARG A 191 -10.86 -3.22 -0.84
C ARG A 191 -10.80 -4.69 -1.25
N SER A 192 -11.77 -5.47 -0.80
CA SER A 192 -11.79 -6.93 -0.96
C SER A 192 -11.92 -7.43 -2.40
N GLU A 193 -12.35 -6.57 -3.35
CA GLU A 193 -12.41 -6.90 -4.77
C GLU A 193 -11.03 -7.09 -5.41
N PHE A 194 -9.97 -6.61 -4.78
CA PHE A 194 -8.62 -6.70 -5.31
C PHE A 194 -7.94 -8.01 -4.92
N SER A 195 -7.30 -8.68 -5.88
CA SER A 195 -6.59 -9.94 -5.65
C SER A 195 -5.44 -9.82 -4.64
N TRP A 196 -4.77 -8.66 -4.60
CA TRP A 196 -3.69 -8.36 -3.64
C TRP A 196 -4.17 -8.06 -2.21
N GLU A 197 -5.46 -8.06 -1.97
CA GLU A 197 -6.04 -7.96 -0.64
C GLU A 197 -6.45 -9.31 -0.03
N LYS A 198 -6.22 -10.41 -0.73
CA LYS A 198 -6.46 -11.76 -0.20
C LYS A 198 -5.49 -12.10 0.94
N THR A 199 -5.97 -12.97 1.84
CA THR A 199 -5.19 -13.46 2.99
C THR A 199 -5.15 -14.99 3.02
N ASP A 200 -5.16 -15.59 1.87
CA ASP A 200 -5.24 -17.02 1.61
C ASP A 200 -3.98 -17.81 2.05
N ARG A 201 -2.84 -17.13 2.16
CA ARG A 201 -1.58 -17.72 2.65
C ARG A 201 -1.40 -17.59 4.18
N ALA A 202 -2.28 -16.85 4.86
CA ALA A 202 -2.09 -16.50 6.27
C ALA A 202 -2.10 -17.72 7.21
N ALA A 203 -2.96 -18.71 6.96
CA ALA A 203 -3.04 -19.91 7.78
C ALA A 203 -1.76 -20.76 7.66
N GLU A 204 -1.28 -20.99 6.45
CA GLU A 204 -0.03 -21.70 6.17
C GLU A 204 1.16 -21.02 6.85
N MET A 205 1.29 -19.69 6.67
CA MET A 205 2.35 -18.91 7.30
C MET A 205 2.33 -19.02 8.84
N ALA A 206 1.15 -18.98 9.44
CA ALA A 206 1.00 -19.10 10.89
C ALA A 206 1.43 -20.50 11.37
N ASP A 207 1.04 -21.54 10.65
CA ASP A 207 1.38 -22.92 10.99
C ASP A 207 2.89 -23.16 10.89
N ASP A 208 3.53 -22.72 9.84
CA ASP A 208 4.96 -22.93 9.62
C ASP A 208 5.83 -22.13 10.59
N LEU A 209 5.44 -20.90 10.91
CA LEU A 209 6.29 -19.99 11.67
C LEU A 209 6.00 -19.97 13.18
N LEU A 210 4.75 -20.25 13.60
CA LEU A 210 4.37 -20.23 15.02
C LEU A 210 4.37 -21.61 15.65
N LYS A 211 3.98 -22.68 14.91
CA LYS A 211 3.92 -24.03 15.45
C LYS A 211 5.27 -24.75 15.47
N SER A 212 6.23 -24.31 14.65
CA SER A 212 7.60 -24.87 14.61
C SER A 212 8.37 -24.83 15.96
N LYS A 213 7.82 -24.19 17.00
CA LYS A 213 8.43 -24.15 18.34
C LYS A 213 8.09 -25.36 19.23
N THR A 214 7.21 -26.28 18.80
CA THR A 214 6.74 -27.36 19.64
C THR A 214 7.30 -28.74 19.30
N ASN A 215 8.05 -28.91 18.21
CA ASN A 215 8.63 -30.23 17.86
C ASN A 215 10.15 -30.10 17.55
N GLY A 216 10.96 -30.06 18.62
CA GLY A 216 12.33 -30.56 18.53
C GLY A 216 12.31 -32.06 18.64
N THR A 217 12.23 -32.77 17.51
CA THR A 217 12.85 -34.08 17.23
C THR A 217 12.28 -34.69 15.95
N ASN A 218 13.19 -34.97 15.03
CA ASN A 218 13.13 -35.96 13.94
C ASN A 218 11.99 -35.90 12.90
N GLY A 219 12.36 -35.57 11.68
CA GLY A 219 11.59 -35.89 10.50
C GLY A 219 12.17 -35.26 9.21
N HIS A 220 13.04 -36.00 8.53
CA HIS A 220 13.48 -35.64 7.17
C HIS A 220 12.27 -35.63 6.23
N ALA A 221 11.69 -34.50 5.95
CA ALA A 221 10.76 -34.30 4.85
C ALA A 221 11.55 -34.07 3.58
N LYS A 222 11.48 -35.01 2.65
CA LYS A 222 12.04 -34.90 1.30
C LYS A 222 11.26 -33.82 0.52
N THR A 223 11.74 -32.59 0.50
CA THR A 223 11.29 -31.56 -0.42
C THR A 223 11.76 -31.91 -1.83
N LYS A 224 10.83 -32.14 -2.73
CA LYS A 224 11.13 -32.24 -4.18
C LYS A 224 11.64 -30.88 -4.66
N LYS A 225 12.94 -30.73 -4.82
CA LYS A 225 13.56 -29.59 -5.50
C LYS A 225 13.05 -29.55 -6.94
N LYS A 226 12.21 -28.56 -7.29
CA LYS A 226 12.01 -28.18 -8.67
C LYS A 226 13.29 -27.46 -9.12
N THR A 227 14.02 -28.09 -10.03
CA THR A 227 15.23 -27.52 -10.67
C THR A 227 14.84 -26.23 -11.42
N PRO A 228 15.54 -25.11 -11.24
CA PRO A 228 15.26 -23.92 -12.03
C PRO A 228 15.63 -24.18 -13.49
N LYS A 229 14.70 -23.89 -14.41
CA LYS A 229 14.95 -23.92 -15.85
C LYS A 229 15.98 -22.84 -16.21
N ARG A 230 16.87 -23.13 -17.14
CA ARG A 230 17.93 -22.21 -17.61
C ARG A 230 17.33 -21.00 -18.31
N ALA A 231 18.02 -19.87 -18.26
CA ALA A 231 17.61 -18.60 -18.85
C ALA A 231 17.33 -18.66 -20.37
N SER A 232 17.83 -19.67 -21.09
CA SER A 232 17.56 -19.91 -22.51
C SER A 232 16.12 -20.31 -22.85
N ASP A 233 15.32 -20.72 -21.86
CA ASP A 233 13.94 -21.20 -22.08
C ASP A 233 12.89 -20.07 -21.99
N LEU A 234 13.34 -18.81 -21.87
CA LEU A 234 12.47 -17.66 -21.64
C LEU A 234 12.22 -16.79 -22.88
N TYR A 235 12.84 -17.13 -24.02
CA TYR A 235 12.68 -16.39 -25.27
C TYR A 235 12.41 -17.34 -26.45
N ALA A 236 11.32 -18.09 -26.38
CA ALA A 236 10.75 -18.78 -27.52
C ALA A 236 9.24 -18.55 -27.54
#